data_34e2051646945aaaa783949ef62c4713
#
_entry.id   34e2051646945aaaa783949ef62c4713
#
_cell.length_a   1.000
_cell.length_b   1.000
_cell.length_c   1.000
_cell.angle_alpha   90.00
_cell.angle_beta   90.00
_cell.angle_gamma   90.00
#
_symmetry.space_group_name_H-M   'P 1'
#
loop_
_entity.id
_entity.type
_entity.pdbx_description
1 polymer ?
#
loop_
_entity_poly.entity_id
_entity_poly.type
_entity_poly.pdbx_seq_one_letter_code
_entity_poly.pdbx_strand_id
1 'polypeptide(L)'
;MVVLLYPLLFFIFPENDSKFIINNSIVEFFSYAPLENIKAENKNSVGVIDFKSNEFIIKIPMNKFDFPNNLMEKHYNDSYLETEKFPNCTFKGLITDEINLLNSENQKVNAIGKLELHGVSKDFKIPLNLKINSNSILITSEFEIRLDEFKIKIPKLLFKNIAEVIEVKVNAELKKYIKE
;
A
#
# COMPACT_ATOMS: atom_id res chain seq x y z
N MET A 1 -44.95 -20.66 -43.05
CA MET A 1 -44.11 -21.01 -41.91
C MET A 1 -43.15 -19.84 -41.73
N VAL A 2 -43.46 -18.92 -40.80
CA VAL A 2 -42.66 -17.71 -40.55
C VAL A 2 -41.72 -18.04 -39.41
N VAL A 3 -40.39 -18.07 -39.68
CA VAL A 3 -39.35 -18.26 -38.68
C VAL A 3 -39.02 -16.87 -38.10
N LEU A 4 -39.48 -16.60 -36.89
CA LEU A 4 -39.11 -15.42 -36.13
C LEU A 4 -37.68 -15.64 -35.60
N LEU A 5 -36.72 -14.94 -36.21
CA LEU A 5 -35.35 -14.85 -35.70
C LEU A 5 -35.35 -13.83 -34.56
N TYR A 6 -35.23 -14.27 -33.30
CA TYR A 6 -34.97 -13.39 -32.15
C TYR A 6 -33.49 -13.00 -32.16
N PRO A 7 -33.15 -11.69 -32.15
CA PRO A 7 -31.76 -11.28 -31.98
C PRO A 7 -31.33 -11.59 -30.57
N LEU A 8 -30.32 -12.45 -30.40
CA LEU A 8 -29.64 -12.71 -29.16
C LEU A 8 -28.84 -11.46 -28.79
N LEU A 9 -29.40 -10.62 -27.91
CA LEU A 9 -28.69 -9.47 -27.35
C LEU A 9 -27.60 -10.00 -26.41
N PHE A 10 -26.36 -10.03 -26.86
CA PHE A 10 -25.20 -10.22 -25.99
C PHE A 10 -25.04 -8.97 -25.13
N PHE A 11 -25.46 -9.01 -23.86
CA PHE A 11 -25.09 -8.05 -22.87
C PHE A 11 -23.60 -8.27 -22.56
N ILE A 12 -22.73 -7.46 -23.16
CA ILE A 12 -21.33 -7.36 -22.77
C ILE A 12 -21.33 -6.55 -21.47
N PHE A 13 -21.30 -7.22 -20.31
CA PHE A 13 -21.01 -6.57 -19.04
C PHE A 13 -19.54 -6.14 -19.07
N PRO A 14 -19.22 -4.88 -18.80
CA PRO A 14 -17.83 -4.46 -18.69
C PRO A 14 -17.18 -5.16 -17.50
N GLU A 15 -16.20 -6.01 -17.79
CA GLU A 15 -15.52 -6.91 -16.84
C GLU A 15 -14.59 -6.17 -15.83
N ASN A 16 -14.44 -4.84 -15.97
CA ASN A 16 -13.50 -4.02 -15.21
C ASN A 16 -14.12 -3.07 -14.18
N ASP A 17 -15.41 -3.20 -13.90
CA ASP A 17 -16.15 -2.20 -13.09
C ASP A 17 -15.78 -2.23 -11.58
N SER A 18 -15.08 -3.26 -11.12
CA SER A 18 -14.69 -3.49 -9.72
C SER A 18 -13.23 -3.11 -9.39
N LYS A 19 -12.42 -2.79 -10.41
CA LYS A 19 -10.99 -2.51 -10.22
C LYS A 19 -10.73 -1.03 -10.00
N PHE A 20 -9.93 -0.75 -8.98
CA PHE A 20 -9.47 0.58 -8.63
C PHE A 20 -7.95 0.59 -8.58
N ILE A 21 -7.36 1.68 -9.05
CA ILE A 21 -5.90 1.89 -9.06
C ILE A 21 -5.55 3.05 -8.13
N ILE A 22 -4.35 3.03 -7.58
CA ILE A 22 -3.79 4.17 -6.84
C ILE A 22 -3.59 5.33 -7.82
N ASN A 23 -4.30 6.43 -7.55
CA ASN A 23 -4.16 7.69 -8.29
C ASN A 23 -3.13 8.60 -7.62
N ASN A 24 -3.23 8.72 -6.29
CA ASN A 24 -2.27 9.44 -5.45
C ASN A 24 -2.03 8.64 -4.18
N SER A 25 -0.82 8.72 -3.64
CA SER A 25 -0.51 8.13 -2.35
C SER A 25 0.57 8.90 -1.62
N ILE A 26 0.52 8.87 -0.31
CA ILE A 26 1.60 9.29 0.58
C ILE A 26 1.79 8.15 1.57
N VAL A 27 2.98 7.56 1.56
CA VAL A 27 3.43 6.60 2.56
C VAL A 27 4.52 7.28 3.37
N GLU A 28 4.28 7.48 4.66
CA GLU A 28 5.23 8.06 5.59
C GLU A 28 5.70 7.00 6.57
N PHE A 29 6.94 7.07 6.99
CA PHE A 29 7.38 6.35 8.17
C PHE A 29 8.03 7.28 9.19
N PHE A 30 7.91 6.90 10.45
CA PHE A 30 8.47 7.61 11.58
C PHE A 30 9.29 6.63 12.43
N SER A 31 10.52 7.03 12.75
CA SER A 31 11.39 6.37 13.69
C SER A 31 11.60 7.32 14.89
N TYR A 32 11.01 6.99 16.02
CA TYR A 32 11.14 7.76 17.24
C TYR A 32 12.34 7.23 18.03
N ALA A 33 13.44 7.93 18.02
CA ALA A 33 14.65 7.54 18.75
C ALA A 33 15.11 8.64 19.71
N PRO A 34 15.84 8.28 20.80
CA PRO A 34 16.19 9.22 21.87
C PRO A 34 16.97 10.45 21.43
N LEU A 35 17.75 10.38 20.36
CA LEU A 35 18.59 11.49 19.90
C LEU A 35 18.04 12.19 18.67
N GLU A 36 17.32 11.47 17.80
CA GLU A 36 16.86 12.03 16.53
C GLU A 36 15.60 11.30 16.06
N ASN A 37 14.59 12.07 15.68
CA ASN A 37 13.42 11.53 15.00
C ASN A 37 13.65 11.54 13.50
N ILE A 38 13.42 10.41 12.85
CA ILE A 38 13.51 10.29 11.40
C ILE A 38 12.11 10.22 10.83
N LYS A 39 11.83 11.08 9.86
CA LYS A 39 10.63 11.03 9.04
C LYS A 39 11.05 11.01 7.58
N ALA A 40 10.41 10.14 6.79
CA ALA A 40 10.50 10.19 5.33
C ALA A 40 9.16 9.89 4.69
N GLU A 41 8.95 10.37 3.47
CA GLU A 41 7.70 10.18 2.73
C GLU A 41 7.95 9.67 1.31
N ASN A 42 7.02 8.86 0.81
CA ASN A 42 7.05 8.33 -0.56
C ASN A 42 5.69 8.60 -1.23
N LYS A 43 5.72 9.19 -2.42
CA LYS A 43 4.52 9.53 -3.22
C LYS A 43 4.41 8.70 -4.50
N ASN A 44 5.21 7.65 -4.63
CA ASN A 44 5.37 6.88 -5.86
C ASN A 44 4.79 5.45 -5.77
N SER A 45 3.90 5.20 -4.81
CA SER A 45 3.27 3.89 -4.71
C SER A 45 2.33 3.65 -5.87
N VAL A 46 2.30 2.40 -6.35
CA VAL A 46 1.37 1.95 -7.37
C VAL A 46 0.64 0.71 -6.88
N GLY A 47 -0.59 0.51 -7.35
CA GLY A 47 -1.34 -0.68 -6.95
C GLY A 47 -2.72 -0.73 -7.55
N VAL A 48 -3.33 -1.90 -7.40
CA VAL A 48 -4.70 -2.18 -7.81
C VAL A 48 -5.42 -2.95 -6.71
N ILE A 49 -6.68 -2.63 -6.53
CA ILE A 49 -7.63 -3.36 -5.67
C ILE A 49 -8.82 -3.75 -6.53
N ASP A 50 -9.20 -5.01 -6.51
CA ASP A 50 -10.42 -5.51 -7.12
C ASP A 50 -11.46 -5.77 -6.03
N PHE A 51 -12.44 -4.89 -5.89
CA PHE A 51 -13.49 -5.01 -4.88
C PHE A 51 -14.53 -6.12 -5.16
N LYS A 52 -14.43 -6.82 -6.29
CA LYS A 52 -15.24 -8.00 -6.57
C LYS A 52 -14.63 -9.26 -5.95
N SER A 53 -13.31 -9.42 -6.03
CA SER A 53 -12.57 -10.53 -5.41
C SER A 53 -11.96 -10.14 -4.06
N ASN A 54 -11.99 -8.86 -3.69
CA ASN A 54 -11.28 -8.26 -2.55
C ASN A 54 -9.75 -8.41 -2.61
N GLU A 55 -9.20 -8.80 -3.75
CA GLU A 55 -7.77 -8.94 -3.96
C GLU A 55 -7.09 -7.59 -4.16
N PHE A 56 -5.88 -7.46 -3.64
CA PHE A 56 -5.06 -6.29 -3.89
C PHE A 56 -3.60 -6.66 -4.11
N ILE A 57 -2.91 -5.77 -4.81
CA ILE A 57 -1.45 -5.71 -4.88
C ILE A 57 -1.01 -4.26 -4.87
N ILE A 58 -0.12 -3.94 -3.94
CA ILE A 58 0.48 -2.61 -3.76
C ILE A 58 1.99 -2.76 -3.86
N LYS A 59 2.65 -1.86 -4.57
CA LYS A 59 4.10 -1.80 -4.71
C LYS A 59 4.59 -0.40 -4.39
N ILE A 60 5.60 -0.32 -3.53
CA ILE A 60 6.23 0.92 -3.07
C ILE A 60 7.70 0.87 -3.48
N PRO A 61 8.18 1.73 -4.40
CA PRO A 61 9.59 1.80 -4.75
C PRO A 61 10.39 2.40 -3.58
N MET A 62 11.28 1.60 -2.99
CA MET A 62 11.95 1.94 -1.74
C MET A 62 12.96 3.10 -1.90
N ASN A 63 13.56 3.25 -3.08
CA ASN A 63 14.49 4.35 -3.39
C ASN A 63 13.80 5.69 -3.70
N LYS A 64 12.49 5.79 -3.46
CA LYS A 64 11.68 7.00 -3.69
C LYS A 64 11.16 7.61 -2.39
N PHE A 65 11.76 7.26 -1.28
CA PHE A 65 11.51 7.97 -0.03
C PHE A 65 12.33 9.26 0.02
N ASP A 66 11.64 10.37 0.21
CA ASP A 66 12.23 11.70 0.38
C ASP A 66 12.53 11.95 1.87
N PHE A 67 13.76 12.38 2.16
CA PHE A 67 14.23 12.68 3.50
C PHE A 67 14.55 14.18 3.63
N PRO A 68 14.40 14.76 4.81
CA PRO A 68 14.80 16.16 5.04
C PRO A 68 16.31 16.37 4.95
N ASN A 69 17.12 15.30 4.95
CA ASN A 69 18.57 15.32 4.98
C ASN A 69 19.14 14.26 4.01
N ASN A 70 19.95 14.70 3.04
CA ASN A 70 20.55 13.85 2.02
C ASN A 70 21.46 12.74 2.60
N LEU A 71 22.10 12.97 3.75
CA LEU A 71 22.93 11.96 4.39
C LEU A 71 22.08 10.84 4.99
N MET A 72 20.94 11.18 5.58
CA MET A 72 19.96 10.19 6.05
C MET A 72 19.43 9.34 4.89
N GLU A 73 19.04 9.99 3.79
CA GLU A 73 18.58 9.31 2.58
C GLU A 73 19.63 8.37 2.02
N LYS A 74 20.90 8.81 1.95
CA LYS A 74 22.00 7.97 1.52
C LYS A 74 22.18 6.75 2.41
N HIS A 75 22.19 6.92 3.73
CA HIS A 75 22.32 5.80 4.68
C HIS A 75 21.12 4.84 4.59
N TYR A 76 19.92 5.37 4.44
CA TYR A 76 18.72 4.57 4.23
C TYR A 76 18.87 3.69 2.99
N ASN A 77 19.24 4.27 1.85
CA ASN A 77 19.37 3.55 0.60
C ASN A 77 20.53 2.53 0.58
N ASP A 78 21.70 2.93 1.07
CA ASP A 78 22.93 2.14 0.90
C ASP A 78 23.13 1.10 2.02
N SER A 79 22.74 1.47 3.27
CA SER A 79 23.16 0.70 4.44
C SER A 79 22.04 -0.04 5.13
N TYR A 80 20.80 0.50 5.12
CA TYR A 80 19.67 -0.09 5.87
C TYR A 80 18.75 -0.89 4.97
N LEU A 81 18.24 -0.27 3.91
CA LEU A 81 17.27 -0.90 3.01
C LEU A 81 17.93 -1.54 1.78
N GLU A 82 19.21 -1.25 1.51
CA GLU A 82 19.95 -1.78 0.36
C GLU A 82 19.08 -1.70 -0.92
N THR A 83 18.56 -0.48 -1.22
CA THR A 83 17.50 -0.30 -2.21
C THR A 83 17.90 -0.67 -3.64
N GLU A 84 19.19 -0.74 -3.97
CA GLU A 84 19.65 -1.29 -5.22
C GLU A 84 19.38 -2.81 -5.33
N LYS A 85 19.50 -3.53 -4.21
CA LYS A 85 19.25 -4.98 -4.14
C LYS A 85 17.78 -5.31 -3.88
N PHE A 86 17.10 -4.48 -3.08
CA PHE A 86 15.71 -4.65 -2.69
C PHE A 86 14.90 -3.39 -3.08
N PRO A 87 14.68 -3.15 -4.38
CA PRO A 87 14.13 -1.88 -4.86
C PRO A 87 12.68 -1.61 -4.50
N ASN A 88 11.94 -2.63 -4.08
CA ASN A 88 10.52 -2.50 -3.84
C ASN A 88 10.09 -3.17 -2.53
N CYS A 89 9.13 -2.56 -1.85
CA CYS A 89 8.25 -3.22 -0.90
C CYS A 89 6.96 -3.60 -1.62
N THR A 90 6.49 -4.83 -1.43
CA THR A 90 5.24 -5.31 -2.05
C THR A 90 4.31 -5.86 -0.98
N PHE A 91 3.05 -5.44 -1.01
CA PHE A 91 2.00 -6.03 -0.19
C PHE A 91 0.88 -6.53 -1.08
N LYS A 92 0.60 -7.84 -1.00
CA LYS A 92 -0.48 -8.48 -1.77
C LYS A 92 -1.30 -9.39 -0.88
N GLY A 93 -2.61 -9.39 -1.10
CA GLY A 93 -3.51 -10.20 -0.29
C GLY A 93 -4.97 -9.91 -0.54
N LEU A 94 -5.76 -9.99 0.51
CA LEU A 94 -7.21 -9.84 0.49
C LEU A 94 -7.66 -8.83 1.56
N ILE A 95 -8.69 -8.08 1.25
CA ILE A 95 -9.48 -7.36 2.26
C ILE A 95 -10.49 -8.36 2.81
N THR A 96 -10.50 -8.56 4.13
CA THR A 96 -11.24 -9.68 4.74
C THR A 96 -12.63 -9.31 5.21
N ASP A 97 -12.91 -8.02 5.37
CA ASP A 97 -14.19 -7.52 5.84
C ASP A 97 -15.08 -7.13 4.65
N GLU A 98 -16.40 -7.14 4.84
CA GLU A 98 -17.35 -6.68 3.83
C GLU A 98 -17.23 -5.17 3.63
N ILE A 99 -17.19 -4.74 2.37
CA ILE A 99 -17.12 -3.34 1.97
C ILE A 99 -18.41 -2.97 1.25
N ASN A 100 -19.09 -1.94 1.73
CA ASN A 100 -20.24 -1.36 1.05
C ASN A 100 -19.80 -0.14 0.23
N LEU A 101 -19.61 -0.31 -1.07
CA LEU A 101 -19.22 0.77 -1.98
C LEU A 101 -20.27 1.86 -2.18
N LEU A 102 -21.49 1.67 -1.70
CA LEU A 102 -22.57 2.66 -1.74
C LEU A 102 -22.65 3.50 -0.45
N ASN A 103 -21.95 3.07 0.60
CA ASN A 103 -21.94 3.80 1.88
C ASN A 103 -20.78 4.81 1.91
N SER A 104 -21.10 6.09 2.02
CA SER A 104 -20.10 7.18 2.10
C SER A 104 -19.51 7.39 3.50
N GLU A 105 -19.98 6.66 4.52
CA GLU A 105 -19.41 6.70 5.85
C GLU A 105 -18.04 6.01 5.88
N ASN A 106 -17.25 6.32 6.92
CA ASN A 106 -15.97 5.65 7.12
C ASN A 106 -16.17 4.17 7.49
N GLN A 107 -15.56 3.27 6.73
CA GLN A 107 -15.59 1.84 6.97
C GLN A 107 -14.23 1.36 7.44
N LYS A 108 -14.19 0.68 8.58
CA LYS A 108 -12.96 0.05 9.10
C LYS A 108 -12.92 -1.40 8.64
N VAL A 109 -11.86 -1.76 7.95
CA VAL A 109 -11.63 -3.11 7.42
C VAL A 109 -10.18 -3.55 7.64
N ASN A 110 -9.88 -4.82 7.40
CA ASN A 110 -8.54 -5.37 7.51
C ASN A 110 -8.06 -5.89 6.17
N ALA A 111 -6.81 -5.57 5.83
CA ALA A 111 -6.07 -6.21 4.74
C ALA A 111 -5.13 -7.27 5.32
N ILE A 112 -5.21 -8.50 4.82
CA ILE A 112 -4.33 -9.61 5.21
C ILE A 112 -3.60 -10.11 3.98
N GLY A 113 -2.30 -10.32 4.09
CA GLY A 113 -1.52 -10.79 2.95
C GLY A 113 -0.05 -10.97 3.24
N LYS A 114 0.74 -11.10 2.19
CA LYS A 114 2.20 -11.20 2.24
C LYS A 114 2.80 -9.80 2.05
N LEU A 115 3.51 -9.33 3.07
CA LEU A 115 4.37 -8.16 2.99
C LEU A 115 5.79 -8.61 2.67
N GLU A 116 6.31 -8.20 1.52
CA GLU A 116 7.70 -8.42 1.13
C GLU A 116 8.46 -7.11 1.28
N LEU A 117 9.44 -7.10 2.17
CA LEU A 117 10.31 -5.96 2.47
C LEU A 117 11.72 -6.47 2.68
N HIS A 118 12.73 -5.81 2.08
CA HIS A 118 14.14 -6.15 2.22
C HIS A 118 14.43 -7.64 1.94
N GLY A 119 13.76 -8.23 0.92
CA GLY A 119 13.90 -9.63 0.53
C GLY A 119 13.29 -10.64 1.51
N VAL A 120 12.57 -10.20 2.53
CA VAL A 120 11.86 -11.06 3.49
C VAL A 120 10.36 -10.94 3.26
N SER A 121 9.68 -12.08 3.10
CA SER A 121 8.22 -12.13 2.96
C SER A 121 7.58 -12.68 4.24
N LYS A 122 6.60 -11.94 4.78
CA LYS A 122 5.87 -12.30 6.00
C LYS A 122 4.36 -12.16 5.82
N ASP A 123 3.61 -12.95 6.58
CA ASP A 123 2.18 -12.71 6.75
C ASP A 123 1.97 -11.45 7.58
N PHE A 124 1.15 -10.54 7.07
CA PHE A 124 0.93 -9.24 7.67
C PHE A 124 -0.56 -8.88 7.65
N LYS A 125 -1.00 -8.20 8.71
CA LYS A 125 -2.36 -7.68 8.82
C LYS A 125 -2.30 -6.19 9.05
N ILE A 126 -2.98 -5.42 8.20
CA ILE A 126 -3.01 -3.96 8.26
C ILE A 126 -4.46 -3.49 8.41
N PRO A 127 -4.77 -2.65 9.43
CA PRO A 127 -6.07 -2.01 9.54
C PRO A 127 -6.20 -0.91 8.49
N LEU A 128 -7.34 -0.81 7.83
CA LEU A 128 -7.64 0.22 6.85
C LEU A 128 -8.91 0.98 7.26
N ASN A 129 -8.91 2.28 7.03
CA ASN A 129 -10.13 3.07 7.02
C ASN A 129 -10.42 3.50 5.58
N LEU A 130 -11.59 3.14 5.07
CA LEU A 130 -12.06 3.48 3.74
C LEU A 130 -13.13 4.55 3.83
N LYS A 131 -13.03 5.56 2.99
CA LYS A 131 -14.09 6.56 2.76
C LYS A 131 -14.44 6.57 1.29
N ILE A 132 -15.68 6.18 0.99
CA ILE A 132 -16.19 6.13 -0.38
C ILE A 132 -16.69 7.51 -0.76
N ASN A 133 -16.19 8.07 -1.85
CA ASN A 133 -16.67 9.29 -2.48
C ASN A 133 -17.27 8.96 -3.85
N SER A 134 -17.93 9.91 -4.49
CA SER A 134 -18.60 9.69 -5.79
C SER A 134 -17.67 9.16 -6.88
N ASN A 135 -16.39 9.59 -6.91
CA ASN A 135 -15.44 9.27 -7.98
C ASN A 135 -14.11 8.68 -7.48
N SER A 136 -13.96 8.49 -6.17
CA SER A 136 -12.73 7.97 -5.58
C SER A 136 -13.00 7.27 -4.25
N ILE A 137 -12.04 6.44 -3.84
CA ILE A 137 -12.02 5.83 -2.51
C ILE A 137 -10.75 6.33 -1.83
N LEU A 138 -10.92 6.97 -0.66
CA LEU A 138 -9.80 7.33 0.19
C LEU A 138 -9.51 6.18 1.15
N ILE A 139 -8.25 5.81 1.24
CA ILE A 139 -7.75 4.80 2.18
C ILE A 139 -6.74 5.45 3.10
N THR A 140 -6.93 5.26 4.40
CA THR A 140 -5.92 5.59 5.40
C THR A 140 -5.58 4.38 6.24
N SER A 141 -4.32 4.28 6.64
CA SER A 141 -3.83 3.21 7.51
C SER A 141 -2.71 3.72 8.40
N GLU A 142 -2.61 3.13 9.57
CA GLU A 142 -1.52 3.36 10.52
C GLU A 142 -1.17 2.02 11.17
N PHE A 143 0.11 1.64 11.12
CA PHE A 143 0.61 0.38 11.65
C PHE A 143 2.10 0.45 11.94
N GLU A 144 2.63 -0.56 12.63
CA GLU A 144 4.03 -0.64 12.99
C GLU A 144 4.75 -1.74 12.22
N ILE A 145 6.05 -1.53 11.97
CA ILE A 145 6.96 -2.52 11.39
C ILE A 145 8.16 -2.67 12.32
N ARG A 146 8.45 -3.90 12.72
CA ARG A 146 9.69 -4.27 13.40
C ARG A 146 10.78 -4.53 12.39
N LEU A 147 11.86 -3.77 12.43
CA LEU A 147 12.94 -3.83 11.44
C LEU A 147 13.70 -5.17 11.46
N ASP A 148 13.91 -5.75 12.66
CA ASP A 148 14.57 -7.03 12.85
C ASP A 148 13.84 -8.18 12.16
N GLU A 149 12.52 -8.13 12.10
CA GLU A 149 11.68 -9.12 11.42
C GLU A 149 11.92 -9.19 9.92
N PHE A 150 12.37 -8.09 9.31
CA PHE A 150 12.72 -8.00 7.89
C PHE A 150 14.24 -8.01 7.67
N LYS A 151 15.02 -8.47 8.66
CA LYS A 151 16.49 -8.54 8.61
C LYS A 151 17.18 -7.19 8.35
N ILE A 152 16.48 -6.09 8.62
CA ILE A 152 17.05 -4.74 8.56
C ILE A 152 17.84 -4.53 9.84
N LYS A 153 19.18 -4.43 9.70
CA LYS A 153 20.08 -4.34 10.85
C LYS A 153 20.42 -2.88 11.16
N ILE A 154 20.21 -2.47 12.40
CA ILE A 154 20.67 -1.19 12.90
C ILE A 154 21.97 -1.42 13.65
N PRO A 155 23.09 -0.76 13.26
CA PRO A 155 24.36 -0.86 13.99
C PRO A 155 24.21 -0.42 15.45
N LYS A 156 24.82 -1.16 16.39
CA LYS A 156 24.68 -0.90 17.85
C LYS A 156 25.01 0.54 18.25
N LEU A 157 25.93 1.18 17.55
CA LEU A 157 26.31 2.58 17.80
C LEU A 157 25.18 3.58 17.43
N LEU A 158 24.22 3.17 16.62
CA LEU A 158 23.12 3.99 16.09
C LEU A 158 21.75 3.69 16.73
N PHE A 159 21.64 2.77 17.68
CA PHE A 159 20.39 2.49 18.40
C PHE A 159 19.78 3.70 19.12
N LYS A 160 20.59 4.73 19.39
CA LYS A 160 20.09 5.98 19.94
C LYS A 160 19.46 6.90 18.88
N ASN A 161 19.67 6.62 17.61
CA ASN A 161 19.25 7.45 16.48
C ASN A 161 18.18 6.79 15.60
N ILE A 162 17.97 5.46 15.71
CA ILE A 162 17.00 4.73 14.91
C ILE A 162 16.22 3.76 15.81
N ALA A 163 14.90 3.82 15.78
CA ALA A 163 14.06 2.89 16.52
C ALA A 163 14.02 1.52 15.88
N GLU A 164 13.91 0.46 16.70
CA GLU A 164 13.71 -0.93 16.22
C GLU A 164 12.32 -1.15 15.64
N VAL A 165 11.35 -0.35 16.07
CA VAL A 165 9.97 -0.33 15.59
C VAL A 165 9.70 1.00 14.95
N ILE A 166 9.24 1.00 13.73
CA ILE A 166 8.85 2.20 12.99
C ILE A 166 7.33 2.24 12.82
N GLU A 167 6.78 3.44 12.96
CA GLU A 167 5.38 3.73 12.64
C GLU A 167 5.25 4.04 11.15
N VAL A 168 4.27 3.45 10.48
CA VAL A 168 3.96 3.69 9.07
C VAL A 168 2.56 4.28 8.95
N LYS A 169 2.44 5.40 8.24
CA LYS A 169 1.17 6.03 7.89
C LYS A 169 0.98 6.00 6.38
N VAL A 170 -0.20 5.61 5.97
CA VAL A 170 -0.57 5.54 4.55
C VAL A 170 -1.81 6.39 4.31
N ASN A 171 -1.74 7.25 3.31
CA ASN A 171 -2.88 7.95 2.74
C ASN A 171 -2.88 7.68 1.24
N ALA A 172 -3.96 7.12 0.71
CA ALA A 172 -4.07 6.82 -0.71
C ALA A 172 -5.46 7.20 -1.25
N GLU A 173 -5.48 7.73 -2.45
CA GLU A 173 -6.69 7.92 -3.24
C GLU A 173 -6.71 6.90 -4.36
N LEU A 174 -7.79 6.12 -4.41
CA LEU A 174 -8.05 5.19 -5.50
C LEU A 174 -9.04 5.79 -6.48
N LYS A 175 -8.82 5.56 -7.77
CA LYS A 175 -9.78 5.84 -8.84
C LYS A 175 -10.12 4.56 -9.59
N LYS A 176 -11.35 4.52 -10.12
CA LYS A 176 -11.81 3.41 -10.93
C LYS A 176 -10.88 3.24 -12.13
N TYR A 177 -10.47 2.00 -12.40
CA TYR A 177 -9.68 1.68 -13.59
C TYR A 177 -10.59 1.72 -14.82
N ILE A 178 -10.29 2.60 -15.75
CA ILE A 178 -10.96 2.70 -17.05
C ILE A 178 -9.95 2.19 -18.10
N LYS A 179 -10.32 1.12 -18.80
CA LYS A 179 -9.51 0.62 -19.90
C LYS A 179 -9.77 1.53 -21.11
N GLU A 180 -8.74 2.21 -21.56
CA GLU A 180 -8.74 2.93 -22.84
C GLU A 180 -8.82 1.97 -24.04
#